data_214fe36c5fb54caffaed8437dc372e32
#
_entry.id   214fe36c5fb54caffaed8437dc372e32
#
_cell.length_a   1.000
_cell.length_b   1.000
_cell.length_c   1.000
_cell.angle_alpha   90.00
_cell.angle_beta   90.00
_cell.angle_gamma   90.00
#
_symmetry.space_group_name_H-M   'P 1'
#
loop_
_entity.id
_entity.type
_entity.pdbx_description
1 polymer ?
#
loop_
_entity_poly.entity_id
_entity_poly.type
_entity_poly.pdbx_seq_one_letter_code
_entity_poly.pdbx_strand_id
1 'polypeptide(L)'
;MKRLGIDRGSLTLSLVLLDDREIVARHSCAHEGRIDALVKSLVARPPFSEWDVAGVTGSLAGADTGIIDNTLATIEGARLLLPSSRNLIAMGGQSFSLILLDQEGHYVEHVSNPPCASGTGSFLEQQAERLGLSIEDLAERANA
;
A
#
# COMPACT_ATOMS: atom_id res chain seq x y z
N MET A 1 -2.66 21.12 -8.10
CA MET A 1 -1.92 20.18 -8.98
C MET A 1 -2.29 18.76 -8.58
N LYS A 2 -2.93 18.06 -9.53
CA LYS A 2 -3.41 16.70 -9.29
C LYS A 2 -2.27 15.67 -9.44
N ARG A 3 -2.11 14.81 -8.44
CA ARG A 3 -1.09 13.75 -8.39
C ARG A 3 -1.75 12.40 -8.22
N LEU A 4 -1.45 11.47 -9.12
CA LEU A 4 -1.95 10.10 -9.05
C LEU A 4 -0.86 9.19 -8.47
N GLY A 5 -1.15 8.53 -7.36
CA GLY A 5 -0.34 7.44 -6.81
C GLY A 5 -0.95 6.09 -7.18
N ILE A 6 -0.11 5.16 -7.62
CA ILE A 6 -0.50 3.79 -7.98
C ILE A 6 0.41 2.83 -7.20
N ASP A 7 -0.17 2.05 -6.29
CA ASP A 7 0.53 0.97 -5.61
C ASP A 7 0.15 -0.38 -6.25
N ARG A 8 1.13 -1.02 -6.85
CA ARG A 8 1.03 -2.33 -7.50
C ARG A 8 1.53 -3.41 -6.54
N GLY A 9 0.78 -3.67 -5.49
CA GLY A 9 1.10 -4.68 -4.48
C GLY A 9 1.03 -6.11 -5.02
N SER A 10 1.45 -7.09 -4.21
CA SER A 10 1.46 -8.51 -4.60
C SER A 10 0.06 -9.11 -4.76
N LEU A 11 -0.93 -8.63 -4.02
CA LEU A 11 -2.31 -9.12 -4.06
C LEU A 11 -3.30 -8.03 -4.46
N THR A 12 -3.02 -6.77 -4.13
CA THR A 12 -3.93 -5.64 -4.30
C THR A 12 -3.33 -4.58 -5.20
N LEU A 13 -4.19 -3.89 -5.92
CA LEU A 13 -3.92 -2.65 -6.62
C LEU A 13 -4.60 -1.52 -5.87
N SER A 14 -3.86 -0.47 -5.52
CA SER A 14 -4.42 0.72 -4.89
C SER A 14 -4.08 1.97 -5.69
N LEU A 15 -5.06 2.87 -5.82
CA LEU A 15 -4.91 4.18 -6.44
C LEU A 15 -5.33 5.26 -5.46
N VAL A 16 -4.59 6.36 -5.45
CA VAL A 16 -4.96 7.58 -4.72
C VAL A 16 -4.75 8.78 -5.62
N LEU A 17 -5.73 9.67 -5.67
CA LEU A 17 -5.62 10.96 -6.34
C LEU A 17 -5.57 12.06 -5.28
N LEU A 18 -4.53 12.86 -5.33
CA LEU A 18 -4.36 14.04 -4.51
C LEU A 18 -4.61 15.29 -5.35
N ASP A 19 -5.28 16.28 -4.79
CA ASP A 19 -5.19 17.68 -5.26
C ASP A 19 -4.41 18.47 -4.22
N ASP A 20 -3.24 18.93 -4.60
CA ASP A 20 -2.19 19.43 -3.70
C ASP A 20 -1.87 18.43 -2.59
N ARG A 21 -2.42 18.56 -1.39
CA ARG A 21 -2.20 17.67 -0.24
C ARG A 21 -3.49 16.97 0.24
N GLU A 22 -4.60 17.22 -0.43
CA GLU A 22 -5.89 16.63 -0.08
C GLU A 22 -6.16 15.36 -0.90
N ILE A 23 -6.62 14.31 -0.24
CA ILE A 23 -7.05 13.08 -0.92
C ILE A 23 -8.44 13.34 -1.50
N VAL A 24 -8.55 13.45 -2.82
CA VAL A 24 -9.82 13.67 -3.52
C VAL A 24 -10.47 12.38 -4.01
N ALA A 25 -9.68 11.30 -4.20
CA ALA A 25 -10.21 9.98 -4.52
C ALA A 25 -9.24 8.88 -4.08
N ARG A 26 -9.80 7.72 -3.74
CA ARG A 26 -9.05 6.49 -3.46
C ARG A 26 -9.80 5.27 -3.95
N HIS A 27 -9.05 4.26 -4.38
CA HIS A 27 -9.59 2.96 -4.79
C HIS A 27 -8.61 1.87 -4.41
N SER A 28 -9.11 0.73 -3.95
CA SER A 28 -8.30 -0.46 -3.71
C SER A 28 -9.10 -1.70 -4.08
N CYS A 29 -8.47 -2.65 -4.76
CA CYS A 29 -9.09 -3.92 -5.13
C CYS A 29 -8.06 -5.05 -5.26
N ALA A 30 -8.48 -6.29 -5.12
CA ALA A 30 -7.68 -7.45 -5.49
C ALA A 30 -7.49 -7.46 -7.02
N HIS A 31 -6.26 -7.69 -7.49
CA HIS A 31 -5.98 -7.67 -8.94
C HIS A 31 -6.10 -9.05 -9.61
N GLU A 32 -6.08 -10.14 -8.85
CA GLU A 32 -6.23 -11.51 -9.37
C GLU A 32 -5.32 -11.81 -10.58
N GLY A 33 -4.10 -11.30 -10.56
CA GLY A 33 -3.15 -11.43 -11.67
C GLY A 33 -3.38 -10.52 -12.88
N ARG A 34 -4.44 -9.67 -12.89
CA ARG A 34 -4.82 -8.81 -14.03
C ARG A 34 -4.44 -7.34 -13.82
N ILE A 35 -3.31 -7.08 -13.16
CA ILE A 35 -2.96 -5.74 -12.66
C ILE A 35 -2.90 -4.68 -13.78
N ASP A 36 -2.30 -4.99 -14.94
CA ASP A 36 -2.17 -4.03 -16.04
C ASP A 36 -3.52 -3.65 -16.67
N ALA A 37 -4.41 -4.63 -16.81
CA ALA A 37 -5.75 -4.39 -17.32
C ALA A 37 -6.58 -3.52 -16.36
N LEU A 38 -6.44 -3.76 -15.06
CA LEU A 38 -7.10 -2.97 -14.02
C LEU A 38 -6.57 -1.53 -13.98
N VAL A 39 -5.25 -1.34 -13.98
CA VAL A 39 -4.64 0.00 -14.04
C VAL A 39 -5.18 0.75 -15.26
N LYS A 40 -5.09 0.18 -16.47
CA LYS A 40 -5.63 0.77 -17.69
C LYS A 40 -7.09 1.16 -17.57
N SER A 41 -7.91 0.28 -17.02
CA SER A 41 -9.35 0.52 -16.87
C SER A 41 -9.65 1.65 -15.89
N LEU A 42 -8.93 1.71 -14.77
CA LEU A 42 -9.16 2.70 -13.72
C LEU A 42 -8.68 4.10 -14.14
N VAL A 43 -7.49 4.21 -14.73
CA VAL A 43 -6.96 5.52 -15.17
C VAL A 43 -7.65 6.08 -16.41
N ALA A 44 -8.45 5.28 -17.11
CA ALA A 44 -9.25 5.74 -18.25
C ALA A 44 -10.57 6.42 -17.85
N ARG A 45 -10.94 6.44 -16.58
CA ARG A 45 -12.26 6.92 -16.11
C ARG A 45 -12.11 7.89 -14.93
N PRO A 46 -13.02 8.86 -14.79
CA PRO A 46 -13.10 9.64 -13.57
C PRO A 46 -13.27 8.74 -12.33
N PRO A 47 -12.69 9.13 -11.19
CA PRO A 47 -11.92 10.35 -10.97
C PRO A 47 -10.43 10.26 -11.35
N PHE A 48 -9.93 9.09 -11.77
CA PHE A 48 -8.50 8.82 -11.97
C PHE A 48 -7.99 9.12 -13.38
N SER A 49 -8.80 9.71 -14.26
CA SER A 49 -8.43 10.04 -15.64
C SER A 49 -7.79 11.43 -15.81
N GLU A 50 -7.81 12.26 -14.77
CA GLU A 50 -7.32 13.63 -14.82
C GLU A 50 -6.26 13.87 -13.73
N TRP A 51 -5.00 13.90 -14.12
CA TRP A 51 -3.86 14.14 -13.26
C TRP A 51 -2.73 14.83 -14.03
N ASP A 52 -1.89 15.58 -13.31
CA ASP A 52 -0.74 16.31 -13.88
C ASP A 52 0.52 15.44 -13.84
N VAL A 53 0.67 14.62 -12.80
CA VAL A 53 1.80 13.71 -12.59
C VAL A 53 1.35 12.43 -11.93
N ALA A 54 1.97 11.31 -12.29
CA ALA A 54 1.74 10.01 -11.66
C ALA A 54 3.03 9.42 -11.11
N GLY A 55 2.91 8.71 -9.98
CA GLY A 55 3.96 7.88 -9.39
C GLY A 55 3.47 6.46 -9.19
N VAL A 56 4.34 5.49 -9.40
CA VAL A 56 4.05 4.06 -9.25
C VAL A 56 4.97 3.46 -8.21
N THR A 57 4.42 2.63 -7.33
CA THR A 57 5.17 1.87 -6.32
C THR A 57 4.61 0.45 -6.20
N GLY A 58 5.15 -0.32 -5.27
CA GLY A 58 4.71 -1.69 -4.98
C GLY A 58 5.60 -2.77 -5.59
N SER A 59 5.41 -4.00 -5.13
CA SER A 59 6.24 -5.17 -5.51
C SER A 59 6.13 -5.56 -7.00
N LEU A 60 5.06 -5.16 -7.67
CA LEU A 60 4.80 -5.41 -9.09
C LEU A 60 4.89 -4.13 -9.94
N ALA A 61 5.60 -3.11 -9.46
CA ALA A 61 5.74 -1.85 -10.20
C ALA A 61 6.47 -2.00 -11.54
N GLY A 62 7.29 -3.02 -11.70
CA GLY A 62 8.04 -3.25 -12.94
C GLY A 62 9.37 -2.49 -12.96
N ALA A 63 9.98 -2.36 -14.14
CA ALA A 63 11.25 -1.66 -14.36
C ALA A 63 11.09 -0.34 -15.10
N ASP A 64 9.88 0.19 -15.20
CA ASP A 64 9.58 1.38 -15.98
C ASP A 64 10.02 2.67 -15.27
N THR A 65 10.12 3.75 -16.03
CA THR A 65 10.45 5.09 -15.51
C THR A 65 9.33 5.62 -14.62
N GLY A 66 9.68 6.26 -13.51
CA GLY A 66 8.71 6.84 -12.56
C GLY A 66 8.35 5.93 -11.39
N ILE A 67 9.10 4.84 -11.18
CA ILE A 67 8.93 3.98 -10.01
C ILE A 67 9.49 4.67 -8.77
N ILE A 68 8.67 4.71 -7.75
CA ILE A 68 9.02 5.22 -6.43
C ILE A 68 9.33 4.01 -5.54
N ASP A 69 10.44 4.06 -4.82
CA ASP A 69 10.78 3.05 -3.83
C ASP A 69 9.63 2.88 -2.82
N ASN A 70 9.30 1.63 -2.50
CA ASN A 70 8.15 1.32 -1.64
C ASN A 70 8.33 1.83 -0.20
N THR A 71 9.54 1.80 0.32
CA THR A 71 9.86 2.34 1.65
C THR A 71 9.69 3.85 1.66
N LEU A 72 10.20 4.53 0.62
CA LEU A 72 10.03 5.96 0.46
C LEU A 72 8.55 6.36 0.33
N ALA A 73 7.79 5.64 -0.50
CA ALA A 73 6.35 5.89 -0.65
C ALA A 73 5.60 5.73 0.68
N THR A 74 5.95 4.71 1.47
CA THR A 74 5.37 4.47 2.80
C THR A 74 5.71 5.61 3.78
N ILE A 75 6.95 6.07 3.80
CA ILE A 75 7.39 7.17 4.66
C ILE A 75 6.65 8.47 4.30
N GLU A 76 6.61 8.83 3.02
CA GLU A 76 5.95 10.06 2.58
C GLU A 76 4.43 10.02 2.81
N GLY A 77 3.80 8.86 2.60
CA GLY A 77 2.40 8.66 2.94
C GLY A 77 2.13 8.81 4.45
N ALA A 78 2.99 8.24 5.28
CA ALA A 78 2.89 8.37 6.73
C ALA A 78 3.11 9.83 7.19
N ARG A 79 4.06 10.55 6.62
CA ARG A 79 4.28 11.98 6.91
C ARG A 79 3.06 12.83 6.59
N LEU A 80 2.33 12.49 5.54
CA LEU A 80 1.11 13.20 5.16
C LEU A 80 -0.04 12.94 6.13
N LEU A 81 -0.22 11.68 6.55
CA LEU A 81 -1.38 11.24 7.33
C LEU A 81 -1.14 11.26 8.84
N LEU A 82 0.08 10.95 9.26
CA LEU A 82 0.49 10.74 10.65
C LEU A 82 1.87 11.38 10.91
N PRO A 83 2.00 12.72 10.83
CA PRO A 83 3.30 13.41 10.82
C PRO A 83 4.14 13.22 12.08
N SER A 84 3.54 12.81 13.19
CA SER A 84 4.25 12.53 14.44
C SER A 84 4.74 11.09 14.59
N SER A 85 4.42 10.20 13.64
CA SER A 85 4.85 8.79 13.70
C SER A 85 6.36 8.67 13.50
N ARG A 86 6.98 7.75 14.27
CA ARG A 86 8.41 7.47 14.21
C ARG A 86 8.73 6.02 13.88
N ASN A 87 7.77 5.14 14.12
CA ASN A 87 7.86 3.73 13.78
C ASN A 87 6.68 3.40 12.87
N LEU A 88 6.97 2.89 11.68
CA LEU A 88 5.96 2.51 10.70
C LEU A 88 6.01 0.99 10.53
N ILE A 89 4.87 0.35 10.70
CA ILE A 89 4.71 -1.08 10.39
C ILE A 89 3.91 -1.16 9.10
N ALA A 90 4.55 -1.63 8.03
CA ALA A 90 3.89 -1.89 6.75
C ALA A 90 3.59 -3.39 6.64
N MET A 91 2.31 -3.74 6.55
CA MET A 91 1.84 -5.12 6.39
C MET A 91 1.18 -5.27 5.03
N GLY A 92 1.77 -6.08 4.17
CA GLY A 92 1.22 -6.46 2.87
C GLY A 92 0.73 -7.91 2.88
N GLY A 93 0.15 -8.36 1.77
CA GLY A 93 -0.31 -9.75 1.62
C GLY A 93 0.83 -10.77 1.72
N GLN A 94 2.04 -10.40 1.33
CA GLN A 94 3.23 -11.26 1.31
C GLN A 94 4.47 -10.63 1.97
N SER A 95 4.32 -9.49 2.61
CA SER A 95 5.45 -8.78 3.22
C SER A 95 5.05 -8.14 4.53
N PHE A 96 6.01 -8.10 5.42
CA PHE A 96 5.96 -7.33 6.66
C PHE A 96 7.25 -6.52 6.75
N SER A 97 7.16 -5.27 7.11
CA SER A 97 8.34 -4.45 7.36
C SER A 97 8.13 -3.45 8.48
N LEU A 98 9.21 -3.19 9.20
CA LEU A 98 9.33 -2.14 10.19
C LEU A 98 10.27 -1.07 9.63
N ILE A 99 9.81 0.16 9.57
CA ILE A 99 10.60 1.32 9.15
C ILE A 99 10.76 2.23 10.38
N LEU A 100 12.00 2.53 10.72
CA LEU A 100 12.34 3.40 11.84
C LEU A 100 12.71 4.79 11.32
N LEU A 101 12.16 5.81 11.95
CA LEU A 101 12.45 7.21 11.69
C LEU A 101 13.03 7.86 12.96
N ASP A 102 13.92 8.84 12.78
CA ASP A 102 14.44 9.65 13.88
C ASP A 102 13.39 10.65 14.42
N GLN A 103 13.81 11.49 15.37
CA GLN A 103 12.93 12.50 15.97
C GLN A 103 12.48 13.56 14.98
N GLU A 104 13.27 13.82 13.95
CA GLU A 104 13.01 14.76 12.85
C GLU A 104 12.17 14.11 11.74
N GLY A 105 11.94 12.78 11.79
CA GLY A 105 11.18 12.02 10.80
C GLY A 105 12.03 11.54 9.61
N HIS A 106 13.36 11.56 9.70
CA HIS A 106 14.22 11.00 8.67
C HIS A 106 14.35 9.49 8.82
N TYR A 107 14.57 8.83 7.69
CA TYR A 107 14.80 7.39 7.63
C TYR A 107 16.05 6.99 8.42
N VAL A 108 15.93 5.99 9.27
CA VAL A 108 17.04 5.40 10.03
C VAL A 108 17.31 3.98 9.56
N GLU A 109 16.28 3.13 9.58
CA GLU A 109 16.45 1.71 9.32
C GLU A 109 15.16 1.09 8.75
N HIS A 110 15.32 0.05 7.95
CA HIS A 110 14.24 -0.77 7.44
C HIS A 110 14.55 -2.25 7.70
N VAL A 111 13.68 -2.90 8.45
CA VAL A 111 13.74 -4.34 8.73
C VAL A 111 12.56 -5.00 8.05
N SER A 112 12.81 -5.93 7.14
CA SER A 112 11.77 -6.72 6.48
C SER A 112 11.87 -8.19 6.85
N ASN A 113 10.76 -8.90 6.81
CA ASN A 113 10.77 -10.34 6.96
C ASN A 113 11.44 -11.01 5.74
N PRO A 114 12.16 -12.14 5.94
CA PRO A 114 12.65 -12.94 4.83
C PRO A 114 11.49 -13.50 4.01
N PRO A 115 11.67 -13.78 2.71
CA PRO A 115 10.62 -14.26 1.81
C PRO A 115 9.86 -15.50 2.31
N CYS A 116 10.51 -16.36 3.10
CA CYS A 116 9.88 -17.56 3.68
C CYS A 116 8.90 -17.26 4.83
N ALA A 117 9.02 -16.09 5.47
CA ALA A 117 8.13 -15.63 6.53
C ALA A 117 7.02 -14.69 5.99
N SER A 118 6.87 -14.65 4.69
CA SER A 118 6.08 -13.66 3.93
C SER A 118 4.57 -13.89 3.96
N GLY A 119 4.05 -14.72 4.81
CA GLY A 119 2.63 -15.04 4.80
C GLY A 119 1.79 -14.27 5.80
N THR A 120 2.20 -13.10 6.32
CA THR A 120 1.52 -12.51 7.47
C THR A 120 0.06 -12.14 7.16
N GLY A 121 -0.22 -11.44 6.07
CA GLY A 121 -1.60 -11.15 5.64
C GLY A 121 -2.33 -12.42 5.21
N SER A 122 -1.77 -13.20 4.31
CA SER A 122 -2.33 -14.47 3.84
C SER A 122 -2.44 -15.51 4.96
N PHE A 123 -1.53 -15.48 5.94
CA PHE A 123 -1.62 -16.34 7.11
C PHE A 123 -2.86 -15.99 7.95
N LEU A 124 -3.11 -14.71 8.21
CA LEU A 124 -4.28 -14.27 8.97
C LEU A 124 -5.58 -14.59 8.23
N GLU A 125 -5.63 -14.38 6.91
CA GLU A 125 -6.77 -14.78 6.07
C GLU A 125 -7.03 -16.29 6.15
N GLN A 126 -6.00 -17.13 6.04
CA GLN A 126 -6.11 -18.57 6.18
C GLN A 126 -6.56 -18.99 7.59
N GLN A 127 -6.09 -18.31 8.64
CA GLN A 127 -6.57 -18.62 9.99
C GLN A 127 -8.04 -18.19 10.18
N ALA A 128 -8.45 -17.04 9.65
CA ALA A 128 -9.86 -16.62 9.67
C ALA A 128 -10.75 -17.66 8.97
N GLU A 129 -10.38 -18.08 7.76
CA GLU A 129 -11.08 -19.09 6.99
C GLU A 129 -11.20 -20.44 7.76
N ARG A 130 -10.10 -20.92 8.37
CA ARG A 130 -10.09 -22.14 9.20
C ARG A 130 -11.01 -22.05 10.40
N LEU A 131 -11.21 -20.84 10.93
CA LEU A 131 -12.12 -20.57 12.04
C LEU A 131 -13.56 -20.31 11.58
N GLY A 132 -13.82 -20.31 10.27
CA GLY A 132 -15.11 -19.95 9.70
C GLY A 132 -15.49 -18.49 9.91
N LEU A 133 -14.47 -17.60 9.95
CA LEU A 133 -14.63 -16.17 10.18
C LEU A 133 -14.19 -15.38 8.94
N SER A 134 -14.71 -14.16 8.78
CA SER A 134 -14.09 -13.16 7.91
C SER A 134 -12.84 -12.59 8.61
N ILE A 135 -11.98 -11.89 7.84
CA ILE A 135 -10.81 -11.23 8.44
C ILE A 135 -11.24 -10.09 9.38
N GLU A 136 -12.34 -9.45 9.07
CA GLU A 136 -12.97 -8.41 9.87
C GLU A 136 -13.46 -8.97 11.22
N ASP A 137 -14.17 -10.10 11.19
CA ASP A 137 -14.63 -10.79 12.39
C ASP A 137 -13.47 -11.27 13.26
N LEU A 138 -12.38 -11.73 12.63
CA LEU A 138 -11.16 -12.11 13.34
C LEU A 138 -10.54 -10.90 14.07
N ALA A 139 -10.47 -9.75 13.39
CA ALA A 139 -9.94 -8.51 13.96
C ALA A 139 -10.81 -7.99 15.12
N GLU A 140 -12.12 -8.03 14.99
CA GLU A 140 -13.04 -7.64 16.06
C GLU A 140 -12.88 -8.52 17.32
N ARG A 141 -12.79 -9.83 17.14
CA ARG A 141 -12.60 -10.78 18.26
C ARG A 141 -11.23 -10.66 18.92
N ALA A 142 -10.21 -10.24 18.18
CA ALA A 142 -8.89 -10.02 18.74
C ALA A 142 -8.82 -8.74 19.63
N ASN A 143 -9.77 -7.83 19.47
CA ASN A 143 -9.86 -6.58 20.24
C ASN A 143 -10.83 -6.67 21.43
N ALA A 144 -11.50 -7.80 21.63
CA ALA A 144 -12.44 -8.03 22.72
C ALA A 144 -11.75 -8.62 23.95
#